data_1c08b6424c0ce7519ebd1e681d6613d4
#
_entry.id   1c08b6424c0ce7519ebd1e681d6613d4
#
_cell.length_a   1.000
_cell.length_b   1.000
_cell.length_c   1.000
_cell.angle_alpha   90.00
_cell.angle_beta   90.00
_cell.angle_gamma   90.00
#
_symmetry.space_group_name_H-M   'P 1'
#
loop_
_entity.id
_entity.type
_entity.pdbx_description
1 polymer ?
#
loop_
_entity_poly.entity_id
_entity_poly.type
_entity_poly.pdbx_seq_one_letter_code
_entity_poly.pdbx_strand_id
1 'polypeptide(L)'
;MKKIFAFMMLVLVGSAHAELNIANSFQGAKRALEKTYSDNRVDRYCGCAFDSKKNVDLGSCGYAVRKNAARAGRIEIEHVVPAENLGRQFACWREGKGTPGGGRQYCLNNDPKFVEAHNDLHNLMQVVGEVNADRSNFRYDQISGPATQYGQCQFKVDFQNRRAEPPDNLKGDVARITFYMRDMYRLRLSSQQTRLYEIWSRQDPVDPIELERDRRIERIQGNSNPYVSGNAVAEAPRPFADVQAKPEPAFSQAGITFSCETRKTCKMMTSCEEAKYQLNQCGNTRLDGDGDGVPCNALCR
;
A
#
# COMPACT_ATOMS: atom_id res chain seq x y z
N MET A 1 55.39 9.78 41.75
CA MET A 1 54.00 10.04 41.37
C MET A 1 53.78 9.43 39.97
N LYS A 2 53.19 8.21 39.95
CA LYS A 2 52.90 7.48 38.68
C LYS A 2 51.49 7.81 38.26
N LYS A 3 51.34 8.48 37.13
CA LYS A 3 50.02 8.77 36.49
C LYS A 3 49.55 7.52 35.74
N ILE A 4 48.45 6.92 36.20
CA ILE A 4 47.75 5.82 35.54
C ILE A 4 46.78 6.47 34.53
N PHE A 5 47.02 6.29 33.23
CA PHE A 5 46.08 6.63 32.17
C PHE A 5 45.11 5.44 32.00
N ALA A 6 43.88 5.63 32.40
CA ALA A 6 42.81 4.67 32.11
C ALA A 6 42.36 4.91 30.64
N PHE A 7 42.60 3.93 29.80
CA PHE A 7 42.12 3.91 28.41
C PHE A 7 40.67 3.39 28.40
N MET A 8 39.71 4.28 28.20
CA MET A 8 38.30 3.94 28.13
C MET A 8 38.00 3.42 26.72
N MET A 9 37.90 2.11 26.57
CA MET A 9 37.56 1.44 25.32
C MET A 9 36.06 1.62 25.04
N LEU A 10 35.71 2.50 24.09
CA LEU A 10 34.34 2.73 23.62
C LEU A 10 33.94 1.52 22.75
N VAL A 11 33.15 0.62 23.30
CA VAL A 11 32.56 -0.49 22.54
C VAL A 11 31.40 0.08 21.72
N LEU A 12 31.62 0.31 20.45
CA LEU A 12 30.56 0.57 19.47
C LEU A 12 29.78 -0.71 19.28
N VAL A 13 28.63 -0.82 19.94
CA VAL A 13 27.63 -1.85 19.66
C VAL A 13 26.97 -1.46 18.34
N GLY A 14 27.54 -1.94 17.24
CA GLY A 14 26.90 -1.88 15.94
C GLY A 14 25.65 -2.79 15.99
N SER A 15 24.47 -2.22 15.88
CA SER A 15 23.25 -2.97 15.66
C SER A 15 23.35 -3.64 14.28
N ALA A 16 23.75 -4.92 14.26
CA ALA A 16 23.67 -5.74 13.06
C ALA A 16 22.18 -5.90 12.73
N HIS A 17 21.67 -5.13 11.77
CA HIS A 17 20.39 -5.38 11.17
C HIS A 17 20.53 -6.70 10.41
N ALA A 18 19.82 -7.74 10.82
CA ALA A 18 19.77 -8.99 10.08
C ALA A 18 19.31 -8.68 8.65
N GLU A 19 20.08 -9.15 7.66
CA GLU A 19 19.73 -9.00 6.25
C GLU A 19 18.45 -9.80 5.98
N LEU A 20 17.44 -9.17 5.36
CA LEU A 20 16.18 -9.81 5.06
C LEU A 20 16.36 -10.83 3.93
N ASN A 21 15.76 -11.99 4.09
CA ASN A 21 15.76 -13.05 3.08
C ASN A 21 14.63 -12.84 2.05
N ILE A 22 14.62 -11.67 1.40
CA ILE A 22 13.67 -11.37 0.32
C ILE A 22 14.18 -11.97 -0.99
N ALA A 23 13.28 -12.64 -1.70
CA ALA A 23 13.64 -13.28 -2.95
C ALA A 23 14.12 -12.27 -4.00
N ASN A 24 15.25 -12.54 -4.65
CA ASN A 24 15.84 -11.70 -5.68
C ASN A 24 15.10 -11.75 -7.03
N SER A 25 14.03 -12.53 -7.14
CA SER A 25 13.17 -12.62 -8.33
C SER A 25 11.70 -12.80 -7.93
N PHE A 26 10.80 -12.27 -8.76
CA PHE A 26 9.36 -12.42 -8.52
C PHE A 26 8.91 -13.89 -8.57
N GLN A 27 9.54 -14.72 -9.37
CA GLN A 27 9.26 -16.16 -9.38
C GLN A 27 9.69 -16.84 -8.07
N GLY A 28 10.79 -16.38 -7.46
CA GLY A 28 11.20 -16.79 -6.12
C GLY A 28 10.18 -16.38 -5.06
N ALA A 29 9.74 -15.12 -5.08
CA ALA A 29 8.72 -14.59 -4.18
C ALA A 29 7.39 -15.36 -4.29
N LYS A 30 6.94 -15.70 -5.51
CA LYS A 30 5.74 -16.52 -5.72
C LYS A 30 5.85 -17.89 -5.06
N ARG A 31 7.00 -18.59 -5.22
CA ARG A 31 7.23 -19.90 -4.57
C ARG A 31 7.28 -19.80 -3.04
N ALA A 32 7.85 -18.72 -2.52
CA ALA A 32 7.89 -18.45 -1.08
C ALA A 32 6.48 -18.16 -0.54
N LEU A 33 5.70 -17.36 -1.26
CA LEU A 33 4.31 -17.05 -0.91
C LEU A 33 3.42 -18.30 -0.89
N GLU A 34 3.64 -19.28 -1.78
CA GLU A 34 2.89 -20.53 -1.78
C GLU A 34 3.04 -21.30 -0.47
N LYS A 35 4.20 -21.22 0.17
CA LYS A 35 4.44 -21.85 1.48
C LYS A 35 3.63 -21.20 2.61
N THR A 36 3.34 -19.90 2.49
CA THR A 36 2.51 -19.17 3.46
C THR A 36 1.05 -19.58 3.43
N TYR A 37 0.57 -20.12 2.30
CA TYR A 37 -0.83 -20.48 2.07
C TYR A 37 -1.06 -21.99 1.81
N SER A 38 -0.08 -22.85 2.10
CA SER A 38 -0.10 -24.27 1.71
C SER A 38 -1.29 -25.07 2.28
N ASP A 39 -1.78 -24.70 3.44
CA ASP A 39 -2.89 -25.34 4.16
C ASP A 39 -4.19 -24.50 4.17
N ASN A 40 -4.15 -23.28 3.62
CA ASN A 40 -5.31 -22.40 3.51
C ASN A 40 -5.42 -21.87 2.08
N ARG A 41 -5.97 -22.70 1.18
CA ARG A 41 -6.15 -22.35 -0.23
C ARG A 41 -7.48 -21.63 -0.46
N VAL A 42 -7.58 -20.44 0.10
CA VAL A 42 -8.71 -19.52 -0.06
C VAL A 42 -8.18 -18.18 -0.56
N ASP A 43 -8.74 -17.69 -1.67
CA ASP A 43 -8.38 -16.38 -2.19
C ASP A 43 -8.78 -15.26 -1.24
N ARG A 44 -7.94 -14.22 -1.16
CA ARG A 44 -8.12 -13.18 -0.14
C ARG A 44 -9.20 -12.16 -0.48
N TYR A 45 -9.57 -11.96 -1.75
CA TYR A 45 -10.56 -10.94 -2.12
C TYR A 45 -12.01 -11.43 -2.08
N CYS A 46 -12.24 -12.66 -2.51
CA CYS A 46 -13.59 -13.17 -2.67
C CYS A 46 -13.90 -14.36 -1.76
N GLY A 47 -12.89 -14.93 -1.10
CA GLY A 47 -13.06 -16.11 -0.26
C GLY A 47 -13.26 -17.39 -1.05
N CYS A 48 -12.91 -17.45 -2.34
CA CYS A 48 -13.06 -18.64 -3.17
C CYS A 48 -11.97 -19.67 -2.86
N ALA A 49 -12.35 -20.94 -2.72
CA ALA A 49 -11.41 -22.04 -2.62
C ALA A 49 -10.67 -22.24 -3.95
N PHE A 50 -9.42 -22.75 -3.87
CA PHE A 50 -8.67 -23.10 -5.06
C PHE A 50 -7.80 -24.35 -4.82
N ASP A 51 -7.45 -25.06 -5.90
CA ASP A 51 -6.67 -26.29 -5.83
C ASP A 51 -5.14 -26.02 -5.84
N SER A 52 -4.35 -27.10 -5.74
CA SER A 52 -2.89 -27.03 -5.78
C SER A 52 -2.34 -26.55 -7.12
N LYS A 53 -3.12 -26.59 -8.19
CA LYS A 53 -2.78 -26.09 -9.52
C LYS A 53 -3.21 -24.64 -9.70
N LYS A 54 -3.81 -24.03 -8.65
CA LYS A 54 -4.32 -22.65 -8.63
C LYS A 54 -5.60 -22.44 -9.45
N ASN A 55 -6.34 -23.49 -9.74
CA ASN A 55 -7.66 -23.37 -10.31
C ASN A 55 -8.64 -22.96 -9.22
N VAL A 56 -9.44 -21.92 -9.49
CA VAL A 56 -10.42 -21.38 -8.54
C VAL A 56 -11.75 -22.13 -8.68
N ASP A 57 -12.29 -22.58 -7.57
CA ASP A 57 -13.69 -23.02 -7.47
C ASP A 57 -14.59 -21.81 -7.26
N LEU A 58 -15.10 -21.26 -8.35
CA LEU A 58 -15.97 -20.08 -8.34
C LEU A 58 -17.31 -20.33 -7.61
N GLY A 59 -17.77 -21.59 -7.59
CA GLY A 59 -18.98 -21.98 -6.88
C GLY A 59 -18.84 -21.91 -5.38
N SER A 60 -17.65 -22.18 -4.84
CA SER A 60 -17.38 -22.20 -3.39
C SER A 60 -17.64 -20.86 -2.69
N CYS A 61 -17.61 -19.75 -3.43
CA CYS A 61 -17.78 -18.38 -2.92
C CYS A 61 -18.92 -17.61 -3.61
N GLY A 62 -19.70 -18.26 -4.50
CA GLY A 62 -20.75 -17.59 -5.24
C GLY A 62 -20.25 -16.49 -6.20
N TYR A 63 -19.02 -16.66 -6.71
CA TYR A 63 -18.43 -15.71 -7.64
C TYR A 63 -19.12 -15.74 -9.01
N ALA A 64 -19.48 -14.58 -9.52
CA ALA A 64 -19.98 -14.42 -10.89
C ALA A 64 -18.90 -13.76 -11.77
N VAL A 65 -18.57 -14.41 -12.89
CA VAL A 65 -17.61 -13.88 -13.85
C VAL A 65 -18.15 -12.59 -14.47
N ARG A 66 -17.43 -11.50 -14.35
CA ARG A 66 -17.79 -10.20 -14.94
C ARG A 66 -17.46 -10.12 -16.43
N LYS A 67 -16.25 -10.50 -16.82
CA LYS A 67 -15.77 -10.30 -18.20
C LYS A 67 -14.76 -11.35 -18.66
N ASN A 68 -13.92 -11.88 -17.79
CA ASN A 68 -12.78 -12.71 -18.17
C ASN A 68 -12.74 -14.04 -17.41
N ALA A 69 -13.48 -15.04 -17.92
CA ALA A 69 -13.57 -16.36 -17.32
C ALA A 69 -12.21 -17.05 -17.16
N ALA A 70 -11.28 -16.87 -18.11
CA ALA A 70 -9.96 -17.47 -18.04
C ALA A 70 -9.12 -16.92 -16.88
N ARG A 71 -9.30 -15.64 -16.53
CA ARG A 71 -8.65 -15.06 -15.35
C ARG A 71 -9.42 -15.34 -14.06
N ALA A 72 -10.74 -15.37 -14.11
CA ALA A 72 -11.57 -15.74 -12.95
C ALA A 72 -11.27 -17.17 -12.47
N GLY A 73 -11.02 -18.10 -13.39
CA GLY A 73 -10.73 -19.50 -13.08
C GLY A 73 -9.33 -19.77 -12.52
N ARG A 74 -8.50 -18.75 -12.24
CA ARG A 74 -7.15 -18.96 -11.70
C ARG A 74 -6.76 -17.96 -10.64
N ILE A 75 -5.88 -18.39 -9.74
CA ILE A 75 -5.22 -17.52 -8.77
C ILE A 75 -4.09 -16.73 -9.45
N GLU A 76 -4.02 -15.46 -9.14
CA GLU A 76 -2.89 -14.58 -9.46
C GLU A 76 -2.30 -13.98 -8.18
N ILE A 77 -1.04 -13.55 -8.27
CA ILE A 77 -0.38 -12.87 -7.16
C ILE A 77 -0.57 -11.37 -7.31
N GLU A 78 -1.26 -10.82 -6.35
CA GLU A 78 -1.56 -9.40 -6.22
C GLU A 78 -0.48 -8.68 -5.43
N HIS A 79 -0.10 -7.48 -5.89
CA HIS A 79 0.60 -6.51 -5.08
C HIS A 79 -0.44 -5.58 -4.42
N VAL A 80 -0.61 -5.67 -3.10
CA VAL A 80 -1.55 -4.82 -2.35
C VAL A 80 -1.26 -3.35 -2.58
N VAL A 81 0.01 -2.94 -2.40
CA VAL A 81 0.52 -1.68 -2.95
C VAL A 81 1.00 -1.96 -4.37
N PRO A 82 0.33 -1.43 -5.41
CA PRO A 82 0.68 -1.72 -6.79
C PRO A 82 2.14 -1.43 -7.11
N ALA A 83 2.75 -2.32 -7.89
CA ALA A 83 4.14 -2.14 -8.33
C ALA A 83 4.37 -0.80 -9.05
N GLU A 84 3.37 -0.26 -9.74
CA GLU A 84 3.45 1.06 -10.35
C GLU A 84 3.44 2.19 -9.31
N ASN A 85 2.54 2.13 -8.32
CA ASN A 85 2.43 3.17 -7.30
C ASN A 85 3.70 3.23 -6.43
N LEU A 86 4.25 2.06 -6.11
CA LEU A 86 5.55 1.94 -5.46
C LEU A 86 6.67 2.46 -6.37
N GLY A 87 6.72 1.95 -7.61
CA GLY A 87 7.81 2.19 -8.57
C GLY A 87 7.96 3.66 -8.96
N ARG A 88 6.87 4.39 -9.11
CA ARG A 88 6.90 5.83 -9.44
C ARG A 88 7.73 6.68 -8.46
N GLN A 89 7.99 6.16 -7.27
CA GLN A 89 8.80 6.83 -6.26
C GLN A 89 10.31 6.52 -6.39
N PHE A 90 10.67 5.53 -7.21
CA PHE A 90 12.06 5.18 -7.52
C PHE A 90 12.57 5.93 -8.75
N ALA A 91 13.85 6.30 -8.75
CA ALA A 91 14.48 6.97 -9.89
C ALA A 91 14.45 6.10 -11.15
N CYS A 92 14.74 4.80 -10.99
CA CYS A 92 14.76 3.81 -12.07
C CYS A 92 13.43 3.74 -12.85
N TRP A 93 12.28 4.04 -12.20
CA TRP A 93 10.98 4.02 -12.89
C TRP A 93 10.88 5.11 -13.95
N ARG A 94 11.41 6.29 -13.67
CA ARG A 94 11.45 7.40 -14.62
C ARG A 94 12.48 7.15 -15.72
N GLU A 95 13.63 6.63 -15.36
CA GLU A 95 14.72 6.27 -16.29
C GLU A 95 14.28 5.19 -17.27
N GLY A 96 13.47 4.22 -16.82
CA GLY A 96 12.90 3.16 -17.66
C GLY A 96 11.74 3.61 -18.55
N LYS A 97 11.29 4.87 -18.47
CA LYS A 97 10.20 5.36 -19.32
C LYS A 97 10.62 5.34 -20.80
N GLY A 98 9.86 4.63 -21.61
CA GLY A 98 10.17 4.46 -23.04
C GLY A 98 11.10 3.29 -23.36
N THR A 99 11.62 2.56 -22.37
CA THR A 99 12.36 1.30 -22.61
C THR A 99 11.42 0.11 -22.78
N PRO A 100 11.85 -1.00 -23.39
CA PRO A 100 11.08 -2.24 -23.44
C PRO A 100 10.68 -2.71 -22.03
N GLY A 101 9.38 -2.96 -21.81
CA GLY A 101 8.83 -3.34 -20.51
C GLY A 101 8.63 -2.18 -19.52
N GLY A 102 8.99 -0.94 -19.93
CA GLY A 102 8.76 0.27 -19.14
C GLY A 102 9.51 0.34 -17.82
N GLY A 103 9.14 1.29 -16.96
CA GLY A 103 9.80 1.53 -15.70
C GLY A 103 9.88 0.30 -14.79
N ARG A 104 8.84 -0.56 -14.76
CA ARG A 104 8.85 -1.77 -13.94
C ARG A 104 10.00 -2.71 -14.32
N GLN A 105 10.13 -3.05 -15.60
CA GLN A 105 11.19 -3.96 -16.05
C GLN A 105 12.58 -3.34 -15.88
N TYR A 106 12.70 -2.05 -16.16
CA TYR A 106 13.93 -1.33 -15.95
C TYR A 106 14.38 -1.35 -14.47
N CYS A 107 13.47 -1.06 -13.53
CA CYS A 107 13.76 -1.14 -12.10
C CYS A 107 14.13 -2.55 -11.65
N LEU A 108 13.41 -3.58 -12.13
CA LEU A 108 13.73 -4.97 -11.80
C LEU A 108 15.15 -5.38 -12.23
N ASN A 109 15.68 -4.78 -13.30
CA ASN A 109 16.99 -5.08 -13.81
C ASN A 109 18.11 -4.20 -13.20
N ASN A 110 17.78 -3.01 -12.69
CA ASN A 110 18.79 -1.99 -12.38
C ASN A 110 18.72 -1.43 -10.94
N ASP A 111 17.68 -1.77 -10.16
CA ASP A 111 17.52 -1.23 -8.81
C ASP A 111 17.23 -2.34 -7.80
N PRO A 112 18.24 -2.81 -7.04
CA PRO A 112 18.05 -3.87 -6.04
C PRO A 112 17.03 -3.52 -4.95
N LYS A 113 16.91 -2.23 -4.57
CA LYS A 113 15.93 -1.79 -3.55
C LYS A 113 14.50 -1.88 -4.09
N PHE A 114 14.32 -1.61 -5.40
CA PHE A 114 13.02 -1.84 -6.03
C PHE A 114 12.71 -3.34 -6.09
N VAL A 115 13.68 -4.19 -6.44
CA VAL A 115 13.50 -5.66 -6.45
C VAL A 115 13.07 -6.16 -5.08
N GLU A 116 13.73 -5.70 -4.02
CA GLU A 116 13.39 -6.01 -2.64
C GLU A 116 11.93 -5.62 -2.33
N ALA A 117 11.58 -4.35 -2.52
CA ALA A 117 10.22 -3.85 -2.26
C ALA A 117 9.14 -4.52 -3.13
N HIS A 118 9.47 -4.86 -4.38
CA HIS A 118 8.57 -5.54 -5.29
C HIS A 118 8.31 -7.00 -4.91
N ASN A 119 9.29 -7.67 -4.30
CA ASN A 119 9.23 -9.10 -3.98
C ASN A 119 8.90 -9.38 -2.51
N ASP A 120 8.68 -8.33 -1.71
CA ASP A 120 8.34 -8.45 -0.30
C ASP A 120 7.01 -9.19 -0.11
N LEU A 121 7.06 -10.30 0.66
CA LEU A 121 5.91 -11.19 0.88
C LEU A 121 4.77 -10.51 1.64
N HIS A 122 5.08 -9.50 2.47
CA HIS A 122 4.03 -8.74 3.15
C HIS A 122 3.11 -8.01 2.18
N ASN A 123 3.64 -7.57 1.03
CA ASN A 123 2.89 -6.87 -0.01
C ASN A 123 2.19 -7.81 -1.00
N LEU A 124 2.33 -9.14 -0.88
CA LEU A 124 1.83 -10.10 -1.86
C LEU A 124 0.66 -10.91 -1.31
N MET A 125 -0.40 -11.07 -2.10
CA MET A 125 -1.57 -11.89 -1.78
C MET A 125 -1.96 -12.81 -2.96
N GLN A 126 -2.62 -13.92 -2.63
CA GLN A 126 -3.25 -14.80 -3.62
C GLN A 126 -4.71 -14.39 -3.78
N VAL A 127 -5.11 -14.05 -5.01
CA VAL A 127 -6.44 -13.53 -5.31
C VAL A 127 -6.98 -14.06 -6.64
N VAL A 128 -8.30 -14.01 -6.85
CA VAL A 128 -8.93 -14.31 -8.14
C VAL A 128 -8.36 -13.39 -9.22
N GLY A 129 -7.86 -13.99 -10.31
CA GLY A 129 -7.13 -13.25 -11.34
C GLY A 129 -7.96 -12.22 -12.11
N GLU A 130 -9.30 -12.39 -12.22
CA GLU A 130 -10.15 -11.38 -12.84
C GLU A 130 -10.22 -10.12 -11.97
N VAL A 131 -10.39 -10.27 -10.66
CA VAL A 131 -10.42 -9.13 -9.72
C VAL A 131 -9.07 -8.41 -9.68
N ASN A 132 -7.96 -9.18 -9.70
CA ASN A 132 -6.62 -8.61 -9.82
C ASN A 132 -6.45 -7.76 -11.09
N ALA A 133 -6.96 -8.25 -12.23
CA ALA A 133 -6.89 -7.50 -13.49
C ALA A 133 -7.72 -6.21 -13.46
N ASP A 134 -8.91 -6.30 -12.92
CA ASP A 134 -9.85 -5.18 -12.85
C ASP A 134 -9.35 -4.10 -11.86
N ARG A 135 -8.78 -4.53 -10.74
CA ARG A 135 -8.15 -3.65 -9.75
C ARG A 135 -6.94 -2.93 -10.37
N SER A 136 -6.12 -3.62 -11.19
CA SER A 136 -4.99 -3.01 -11.88
C SER A 136 -4.04 -2.25 -10.91
N ASN A 137 -3.73 -0.98 -11.17
CA ASN A 137 -2.97 -0.09 -10.29
C ASN A 137 -3.85 0.91 -9.52
N PHE A 138 -5.16 0.64 -9.45
CA PHE A 138 -6.10 1.54 -8.78
C PHE A 138 -5.80 1.57 -7.28
N ARG A 139 -5.87 2.77 -6.69
CA ARG A 139 -5.73 2.92 -5.24
C ARG A 139 -6.94 2.33 -4.52
N TYR A 140 -6.71 1.87 -3.31
CA TYR A 140 -7.84 1.55 -2.44
C TYR A 140 -8.47 2.82 -1.89
N ASP A 141 -9.80 2.82 -1.90
CA ASP A 141 -10.63 3.93 -1.45
C ASP A 141 -12.02 3.39 -1.10
N GLN A 142 -12.83 4.19 -0.43
CA GLN A 142 -14.21 3.84 -0.17
C GLN A 142 -15.07 4.15 -1.40
N ILE A 143 -15.94 3.20 -1.79
CA ILE A 143 -16.83 3.28 -2.95
C ILE A 143 -18.27 3.14 -2.47
N SER A 144 -19.11 4.13 -2.74
CA SER A 144 -20.52 4.11 -2.37
C SER A 144 -21.30 3.00 -3.09
N GLY A 145 -22.34 2.50 -2.44
CA GLY A 145 -23.25 1.49 -2.99
C GLY A 145 -22.78 0.04 -2.76
N PRO A 146 -23.64 -0.94 -3.10
CA PRO A 146 -23.37 -2.35 -2.89
C PRO A 146 -22.34 -2.89 -3.88
N ALA A 147 -21.71 -4.00 -3.53
CA ALA A 147 -20.89 -4.78 -4.44
C ALA A 147 -21.81 -5.62 -5.37
N THR A 148 -21.70 -5.41 -6.68
CA THR A 148 -22.57 -6.07 -7.66
C THR A 148 -21.84 -6.68 -8.83
N GLN A 149 -20.49 -6.55 -8.86
CA GLN A 149 -19.69 -6.83 -10.05
C GLN A 149 -19.30 -8.30 -10.18
N TYR A 150 -19.16 -9.01 -9.06
CA TYR A 150 -18.59 -10.36 -9.02
C TYR A 150 -19.46 -11.36 -8.22
N GLY A 151 -20.77 -11.27 -8.35
CA GLY A 151 -21.71 -12.13 -7.62
C GLY A 151 -21.72 -11.84 -6.12
N GLN A 152 -21.42 -12.84 -5.29
CA GLN A 152 -21.36 -12.67 -3.83
C GLN A 152 -20.03 -12.08 -3.32
N CYS A 153 -19.02 -11.98 -4.17
CA CYS A 153 -17.74 -11.34 -3.81
C CYS A 153 -17.93 -9.84 -3.56
N GLN A 154 -17.57 -9.39 -2.37
CA GLN A 154 -17.79 -8.01 -1.90
C GLN A 154 -16.73 -7.00 -2.38
N PHE A 155 -15.85 -7.41 -3.28
CA PHE A 155 -14.85 -6.50 -3.87
C PHE A 155 -15.52 -5.53 -4.85
N LYS A 156 -15.17 -4.25 -4.80
CA LYS A 156 -15.70 -3.21 -5.68
C LYS A 156 -14.62 -2.54 -6.49
N VAL A 157 -14.90 -2.23 -7.76
CA VAL A 157 -14.02 -1.48 -8.65
C VAL A 157 -14.78 -0.31 -9.28
N ASP A 158 -14.28 0.89 -9.06
CA ASP A 158 -14.73 2.11 -9.76
C ASP A 158 -13.75 2.40 -10.91
N PHE A 159 -14.07 1.89 -12.07
CA PHE A 159 -13.23 2.04 -13.28
C PHE A 159 -13.10 3.49 -13.72
N GLN A 160 -14.15 4.29 -13.50
CA GLN A 160 -14.18 5.69 -13.93
C GLN A 160 -13.23 6.55 -13.09
N ASN A 161 -13.24 6.36 -11.76
CA ASN A 161 -12.43 7.12 -10.82
C ASN A 161 -11.13 6.39 -10.43
N ARG A 162 -10.87 5.20 -11.01
CA ARG A 162 -9.67 4.38 -10.78
C ARG A 162 -9.48 4.06 -9.28
N ARG A 163 -10.54 3.57 -8.64
CA ARG A 163 -10.55 3.18 -7.23
C ARG A 163 -10.99 1.73 -7.07
N ALA A 164 -10.53 1.09 -6.02
CA ALA A 164 -10.97 -0.24 -5.62
C ALA A 164 -11.29 -0.25 -4.13
N GLU A 165 -12.25 -1.05 -3.71
CA GLU A 165 -12.57 -1.25 -2.31
C GLU A 165 -12.58 -2.74 -2.00
N PRO A 166 -11.73 -3.22 -1.07
CA PRO A 166 -11.73 -4.60 -0.65
C PRO A 166 -12.95 -4.89 0.23
N PRO A 167 -13.31 -6.17 0.45
CA PRO A 167 -14.30 -6.56 1.44
C PRO A 167 -13.98 -6.00 2.83
N ASP A 168 -15.00 -5.82 3.66
CA ASP A 168 -14.86 -5.19 4.97
C ASP A 168 -13.86 -5.91 5.87
N ASN A 169 -13.83 -7.24 5.83
CA ASN A 169 -12.91 -8.10 6.58
C ASN A 169 -11.49 -8.19 5.98
N LEU A 170 -11.14 -7.33 5.06
CA LEU A 170 -9.81 -7.21 4.46
C LEU A 170 -9.31 -5.76 4.41
N LYS A 171 -10.14 -4.82 4.85
CA LYS A 171 -9.78 -3.39 4.90
C LYS A 171 -8.61 -3.13 5.82
N GLY A 172 -8.61 -3.75 6.99
CA GLY A 172 -7.53 -3.68 7.97
C GLY A 172 -6.23 -4.27 7.45
N ASP A 173 -6.27 -5.47 6.84
CA ASP A 173 -5.11 -6.10 6.22
C ASP A 173 -4.46 -5.16 5.20
N VAL A 174 -5.27 -4.61 4.28
CA VAL A 174 -4.79 -3.66 3.26
C VAL A 174 -4.16 -2.42 3.89
N ALA A 175 -4.76 -1.90 4.95
CA ALA A 175 -4.25 -0.74 5.66
C ALA A 175 -2.90 -1.04 6.33
N ARG A 176 -2.79 -2.15 7.08
CA ARG A 176 -1.57 -2.56 7.79
C ARG A 176 -0.43 -2.92 6.85
N ILE A 177 -0.73 -3.56 5.71
CA ILE A 177 0.24 -3.81 4.64
C ILE A 177 0.73 -2.49 4.05
N THR A 178 -0.18 -1.55 3.80
CA THR A 178 0.20 -0.25 3.22
C THR A 178 1.06 0.56 4.19
N PHE A 179 0.77 0.53 5.50
CA PHE A 179 1.61 1.18 6.52
C PHE A 179 2.98 0.52 6.62
N TYR A 180 3.05 -0.81 6.56
CA TYR A 180 4.32 -1.51 6.49
C TYR A 180 5.15 -1.07 5.28
N MET A 181 4.57 -1.04 4.09
CA MET A 181 5.25 -0.60 2.87
C MET A 181 5.69 0.87 2.93
N ARG A 182 4.89 1.72 3.60
CA ARG A 182 5.24 3.12 3.86
C ARG A 182 6.50 3.23 4.69
N ASP A 183 6.59 2.50 5.79
CA ASP A 183 7.68 2.64 6.75
C ASP A 183 8.94 1.91 6.26
N MET A 184 8.76 0.73 5.65
CA MET A 184 9.87 -0.08 5.15
C MET A 184 10.53 0.52 3.90
N TYR A 185 9.70 1.00 2.95
CA TYR A 185 10.15 1.46 1.63
C TYR A 185 9.90 2.95 1.37
N ARG A 186 9.53 3.70 2.39
CA ARG A 186 9.24 5.14 2.33
C ARG A 186 8.15 5.49 1.32
N LEU A 187 7.15 4.61 1.16
CA LEU A 187 5.99 4.86 0.33
C LEU A 187 5.27 6.13 0.81
N ARG A 188 5.03 7.07 -0.09
CA ARG A 188 4.30 8.28 0.24
C ARG A 188 2.80 8.03 0.18
N LEU A 189 2.11 8.41 1.25
CA LEU A 189 0.66 8.40 1.33
C LEU A 189 0.18 9.83 1.52
N SER A 190 -0.92 10.20 0.87
CA SER A 190 -1.60 11.45 1.18
C SER A 190 -2.21 11.39 2.58
N SER A 191 -2.44 12.55 3.20
CA SER A 191 -3.10 12.62 4.50
C SER A 191 -4.50 12.00 4.48
N GLN A 192 -5.20 12.06 3.34
CA GLN A 192 -6.51 11.43 3.17
C GLN A 192 -6.39 9.90 3.17
N GLN A 193 -5.44 9.34 2.42
CA GLN A 193 -5.20 7.89 2.42
C GLN A 193 -4.77 7.39 3.80
N THR A 194 -3.88 8.12 4.48
CA THR A 194 -3.45 7.78 5.83
C THR A 194 -4.64 7.70 6.78
N ARG A 195 -5.50 8.72 6.80
CA ARG A 195 -6.71 8.73 7.65
C ARG A 195 -7.68 7.61 7.30
N LEU A 196 -7.90 7.33 6.01
CA LEU A 196 -8.78 6.24 5.59
C LEU A 196 -8.25 4.89 6.09
N TYR A 197 -6.96 4.62 5.92
CA TYR A 197 -6.35 3.37 6.34
C TYR A 197 -6.26 3.24 7.86
N GLU A 198 -6.09 4.32 8.60
CA GLU A 198 -6.22 4.31 10.06
C GLU A 198 -7.63 3.92 10.52
N ILE A 199 -8.67 4.42 9.83
CA ILE A 199 -10.06 4.03 10.09
C ILE A 199 -10.26 2.55 9.78
N TRP A 200 -9.82 2.08 8.62
CA TRP A 200 -9.93 0.68 8.21
C TRP A 200 -9.21 -0.27 9.16
N SER A 201 -7.99 0.08 9.58
CA SER A 201 -7.24 -0.73 10.55
C SER A 201 -7.92 -0.88 11.91
N ARG A 202 -8.73 0.13 12.32
CA ARG A 202 -9.54 0.05 13.55
C ARG A 202 -10.86 -0.70 13.36
N GLN A 203 -11.50 -0.57 12.19
CA GLN A 203 -12.76 -1.24 11.88
C GLN A 203 -12.60 -2.74 11.64
N ASP A 204 -11.46 -3.13 11.10
CA ASP A 204 -11.07 -4.49 10.82
C ASP A 204 -9.75 -4.80 11.56
N PRO A 205 -9.82 -5.17 12.85
CA PRO A 205 -8.65 -5.48 13.67
C PRO A 205 -7.95 -6.76 13.22
N VAL A 206 -6.70 -6.94 13.63
CA VAL A 206 -5.90 -8.12 13.30
C VAL A 206 -6.63 -9.40 13.66
N ASP A 207 -6.83 -10.26 12.68
CA ASP A 207 -7.46 -11.56 12.82
C ASP A 207 -6.43 -12.70 12.93
N PRO A 208 -6.84 -13.92 13.35
CA PRO A 208 -5.93 -15.07 13.45
C PRO A 208 -5.29 -15.48 12.11
N ILE A 209 -5.95 -15.26 10.97
CA ILE A 209 -5.45 -15.61 9.64
C ILE A 209 -4.32 -14.66 9.26
N GLU A 210 -4.54 -13.35 9.46
CA GLU A 210 -3.53 -12.33 9.23
C GLU A 210 -2.30 -12.53 10.13
N LEU A 211 -2.52 -12.82 11.42
CA LEU A 211 -1.43 -13.06 12.38
C LEU A 211 -0.61 -14.31 12.00
N GLU A 212 -1.26 -15.40 11.60
CA GLU A 212 -0.55 -16.61 11.18
C GLU A 212 0.20 -16.39 9.85
N ARG A 213 -0.39 -15.64 8.93
CA ARG A 213 0.29 -15.23 7.69
C ARG A 213 1.55 -14.44 8.01
N ASP A 214 1.49 -13.47 8.90
CA ASP A 214 2.63 -12.66 9.33
C ASP A 214 3.75 -13.52 9.91
N ARG A 215 3.44 -14.42 10.83
CA ARG A 215 4.39 -15.36 11.42
C ARG A 215 5.07 -16.27 10.39
N ARG A 216 4.33 -16.70 9.36
CA ARG A 216 4.87 -17.53 8.27
C ARG A 216 5.81 -16.72 7.39
N ILE A 217 5.48 -15.49 7.10
CA ILE A 217 6.34 -14.57 6.36
C ILE A 217 7.62 -14.30 7.17
N GLU A 218 7.51 -14.03 8.45
CA GLU A 218 8.67 -13.83 9.33
C GLU A 218 9.64 -15.01 9.29
N ARG A 219 9.14 -16.25 9.36
CA ARG A 219 10.00 -17.46 9.24
C ARG A 219 10.70 -17.58 7.89
N ILE A 220 10.12 -17.05 6.82
CA ILE A 220 10.66 -17.15 5.45
C ILE A 220 11.57 -15.97 5.14
N GLN A 221 11.13 -14.74 5.46
CA GLN A 221 11.74 -13.49 5.04
C GLN A 221 12.62 -12.85 6.12
N GLY A 222 12.38 -13.18 7.41
CA GLY A 222 13.19 -12.72 8.55
C GLY A 222 12.65 -11.46 9.22
N ASN A 223 11.47 -10.97 8.83
CA ASN A 223 10.81 -9.84 9.50
C ASN A 223 9.30 -10.03 9.56
N SER A 224 8.68 -9.50 10.61
CA SER A 224 7.23 -9.38 10.77
C SER A 224 6.74 -8.00 10.30
N ASN A 225 5.43 -7.91 10.02
CA ASN A 225 4.76 -6.63 9.89
C ASN A 225 4.42 -6.10 11.30
N PRO A 226 5.07 -5.02 11.78
CA PRO A 226 4.84 -4.51 13.13
C PRO A 226 3.40 -4.07 13.39
N TYR A 227 2.64 -3.75 12.34
CA TYR A 227 1.22 -3.41 12.44
C TYR A 227 0.32 -4.64 12.66
N VAL A 228 0.84 -5.85 12.45
CA VAL A 228 0.16 -7.12 12.69
C VAL A 228 0.67 -7.78 13.98
N SER A 229 1.99 -7.90 14.15
CA SER A 229 2.60 -8.59 15.30
C SER A 229 2.44 -7.86 16.63
N GLY A 230 1.95 -6.62 16.64
CA GLY A 230 1.84 -5.80 17.85
C GLY A 230 3.14 -5.14 18.30
N ASN A 231 4.25 -5.41 17.62
CA ASN A 231 5.54 -4.74 17.90
C ASN A 231 5.54 -3.28 17.45
N ALA A 232 4.52 -2.84 16.68
CA ALA A 232 4.27 -1.44 16.37
C ALA A 232 3.59 -0.68 17.53
N VAL A 233 3.19 -1.35 18.59
CA VAL A 233 2.46 -0.76 19.72
C VAL A 233 3.39 0.01 20.67
N ALA A 234 4.69 0.08 20.40
CA ALA A 234 5.54 1.08 21.06
C ALA A 234 5.21 2.51 20.60
N GLU A 235 4.56 2.69 19.45
CA GLU A 235 3.84 3.90 19.07
C GLU A 235 2.41 3.51 18.65
N ALA A 236 1.53 3.32 19.65
CA ALA A 236 0.09 3.37 19.39
C ALA A 236 -0.20 4.59 18.49
N PRO A 237 -1.12 4.49 17.50
CA PRO A 237 -1.49 5.66 16.71
C PRO A 237 -1.77 6.77 17.72
N ARG A 238 -0.93 7.81 17.69
CA ARG A 238 -1.06 8.91 18.65
C ARG A 238 -2.48 9.38 18.56
N PRO A 239 -3.19 9.51 19.69
CA PRO A 239 -4.55 10.04 19.66
C PRO A 239 -4.51 11.30 18.81
N PHE A 240 -5.51 11.53 18.00
CA PHE A 240 -5.60 12.70 17.09
C PHE A 240 -5.31 14.06 17.75
N ALA A 241 -5.18 14.11 19.08
CA ALA A 241 -4.84 15.29 19.86
C ALA A 241 -3.36 15.71 19.80
N ASP A 242 -2.42 14.83 19.39
CA ASP A 242 -0.99 15.08 19.47
C ASP A 242 -0.22 15.03 18.14
N VAL A 243 -0.90 15.02 16.99
CA VAL A 243 -0.34 15.74 15.87
C VAL A 243 -0.58 17.23 16.16
N GLN A 244 0.11 17.74 17.17
CA GLN A 244 0.64 19.08 17.03
C GLN A 244 1.51 18.97 15.77
N ALA A 245 0.89 19.31 14.61
CA ALA A 245 1.65 19.88 13.56
C ALA A 245 2.64 20.78 14.29
N LYS A 246 3.95 20.45 14.25
CA LYS A 246 4.96 21.46 14.49
C LYS A 246 4.36 22.66 13.79
N PRO A 247 4.00 23.75 14.49
CA PRO A 247 3.32 24.82 13.81
C PRO A 247 4.20 25.14 12.63
N GLU A 248 3.77 24.70 11.44
CA GLU A 248 4.28 25.35 10.24
C GLU A 248 4.01 26.80 10.58
N PRO A 249 5.05 27.65 10.49
CA PRO A 249 4.85 29.06 10.85
C PRO A 249 3.57 29.46 10.18
N ALA A 250 2.61 29.91 10.98
CA ALA A 250 1.34 30.37 10.48
C ALA A 250 1.67 31.29 9.32
N PHE A 251 1.43 30.82 8.08
CA PHE A 251 1.55 31.66 6.92
C PHE A 251 0.36 32.62 6.97
N SER A 252 0.46 33.53 7.90
CA SER A 252 -0.27 34.77 7.92
C SER A 252 0.39 35.67 6.88
N GLN A 253 0.16 35.39 5.61
CA GLN A 253 0.21 36.46 4.62
C GLN A 253 -1.09 37.22 4.74
N ALA A 254 -0.93 38.49 5.10
CA ALA A 254 -2.00 39.42 5.32
C ALA A 254 -3.07 39.32 4.22
N GLY A 255 -4.30 38.93 4.60
CA GLY A 255 -5.51 39.32 3.87
C GLY A 255 -6.10 38.35 2.85
N ILE A 256 -5.63 37.11 2.67
CA ILE A 256 -6.26 36.15 1.73
C ILE A 256 -6.91 35.03 2.52
N THR A 257 -8.23 35.07 2.67
CA THR A 257 -9.05 33.98 3.21
C THR A 257 -9.50 33.08 2.07
N PHE A 258 -9.00 31.82 2.05
CA PHE A 258 -9.52 30.81 1.13
C PHE A 258 -10.85 30.25 1.69
N SER A 259 -11.79 29.91 0.78
CA SER A 259 -13.10 29.36 1.14
C SER A 259 -13.34 28.02 0.43
N CYS A 260 -14.11 27.15 1.09
CA CYS A 260 -14.55 25.86 0.53
C CYS A 260 -15.91 25.95 -0.18
N GLU A 261 -16.54 27.11 -0.27
CA GLU A 261 -17.88 27.29 -0.84
C GLU A 261 -17.97 26.89 -2.32
N THR A 262 -16.88 27.05 -3.06
CA THR A 262 -16.81 26.66 -4.48
C THR A 262 -15.66 25.67 -4.69
N ARG A 263 -15.95 24.53 -5.35
CA ARG A 263 -14.92 23.61 -5.81
C ARG A 263 -14.24 24.18 -7.05
N LYS A 264 -13.00 24.62 -6.88
CA LYS A 264 -12.19 25.19 -7.97
C LYS A 264 -11.42 24.10 -8.73
N THR A 265 -11.11 24.35 -9.98
CA THR A 265 -10.18 23.53 -10.78
C THR A 265 -8.79 24.14 -10.77
N CYS A 266 -7.75 23.41 -11.17
CA CYS A 266 -6.38 23.92 -11.21
C CYS A 266 -6.22 25.21 -12.05
N LYS A 267 -7.03 25.38 -13.10
CA LYS A 267 -7.03 26.59 -13.94
C LYS A 267 -7.62 27.82 -13.23
N MET A 268 -8.37 27.60 -12.17
CA MET A 268 -9.03 28.67 -11.40
C MET A 268 -8.24 29.05 -10.13
N MET A 269 -7.12 28.36 -9.87
CA MET A 269 -6.27 28.63 -8.73
C MET A 269 -5.29 29.76 -9.06
N THR A 270 -5.04 30.60 -8.07
CA THR A 270 -4.11 31.73 -8.19
C THR A 270 -2.76 31.42 -7.53
N SER A 271 -2.71 30.44 -6.64
CA SER A 271 -1.48 30.03 -5.98
C SER A 271 -1.49 28.55 -5.60
N CYS A 272 -0.30 27.99 -5.35
CA CYS A 272 -0.14 26.64 -4.85
C CYS A 272 -0.75 26.48 -3.44
N GLU A 273 -0.69 27.51 -2.61
CA GLU A 273 -1.27 27.53 -1.27
C GLU A 273 -2.80 27.38 -1.34
N GLU A 274 -3.45 28.06 -2.29
CA GLU A 274 -4.89 27.90 -2.53
C GLU A 274 -5.22 26.49 -2.99
N ALA A 275 -4.41 25.91 -3.89
CA ALA A 275 -4.59 24.55 -4.37
C ALA A 275 -4.44 23.54 -3.23
N LYS A 276 -3.43 23.70 -2.38
CA LYS A 276 -3.24 22.88 -1.16
C LYS A 276 -4.39 23.03 -0.18
N TYR A 277 -4.90 24.24 0.02
CA TYR A 277 -6.06 24.48 0.88
C TYR A 277 -7.30 23.76 0.33
N GLN A 278 -7.58 23.88 -0.93
CA GLN A 278 -8.71 23.20 -1.59
C GLN A 278 -8.59 21.67 -1.54
N LEU A 279 -7.38 21.11 -1.68
CA LEU A 279 -7.14 19.69 -1.56
C LEU A 279 -7.33 19.22 -0.10
N ASN A 280 -6.65 19.87 0.84
CA ASN A 280 -6.49 19.37 2.20
C ASN A 280 -7.62 19.74 3.14
N GLN A 281 -8.18 20.94 3.00
CA GLN A 281 -9.24 21.45 3.87
C GLN A 281 -10.62 21.29 3.26
N CYS A 282 -10.75 21.48 1.94
CA CYS A 282 -12.04 21.37 1.26
C CYS A 282 -12.30 19.99 0.64
N GLY A 283 -11.35 19.06 0.72
CA GLY A 283 -11.50 17.70 0.19
C GLY A 283 -11.64 17.64 -1.33
N ASN A 284 -11.08 18.60 -2.07
CA ASN A 284 -11.17 18.65 -3.52
C ASN A 284 -10.09 17.80 -4.20
N THR A 285 -10.26 16.49 -4.14
CA THR A 285 -9.30 15.48 -4.63
C THR A 285 -9.07 15.51 -6.14
N ARG A 286 -9.91 16.19 -6.91
CA ARG A 286 -9.71 16.36 -8.36
C ARG A 286 -8.47 17.19 -8.72
N LEU A 287 -7.94 17.94 -7.76
CA LEU A 287 -6.74 18.76 -7.96
C LEU A 287 -5.45 17.95 -7.95
N ASP A 288 -5.48 16.75 -7.38
CA ASP A 288 -4.39 15.79 -7.26
C ASP A 288 -4.71 14.58 -8.16
N GLY A 289 -4.42 14.73 -9.45
CA GLY A 289 -4.84 13.74 -10.46
C GLY A 289 -4.02 12.45 -10.48
N ASP A 290 -2.80 12.47 -9.96
CA ASP A 290 -1.90 11.31 -9.86
C ASP A 290 -1.82 10.75 -8.42
N GLY A 291 -2.48 11.42 -7.44
CA GLY A 291 -2.60 10.94 -6.07
C GLY A 291 -1.29 11.03 -5.27
N ASP A 292 -0.36 11.90 -5.68
CA ASP A 292 0.95 12.08 -5.02
C ASP A 292 0.91 13.05 -3.83
N GLY A 293 -0.25 13.64 -3.53
CA GLY A 293 -0.47 14.62 -2.47
C GLY A 293 -0.13 16.06 -2.88
N VAL A 294 0.29 16.29 -4.13
CA VAL A 294 0.58 17.63 -4.67
C VAL A 294 -0.55 18.03 -5.61
N PRO A 295 -1.37 19.01 -5.25
CA PRO A 295 -2.44 19.48 -6.13
C PRO A 295 -1.88 20.31 -7.27
N CYS A 296 -2.54 20.24 -8.42
CA CYS A 296 -2.25 21.12 -9.55
C CYS A 296 -0.75 21.17 -9.91
N ASN A 297 -0.17 20.04 -10.33
CA ASN A 297 1.27 19.86 -10.58
C ASN A 297 1.93 21.00 -11.39
N ALA A 298 1.21 21.63 -12.35
CA ALA A 298 1.71 22.75 -13.13
C ALA A 298 1.84 24.05 -12.31
N LEU A 299 1.18 24.13 -11.15
CA LEU A 299 1.17 25.30 -10.27
C LEU A 299 2.02 25.11 -9.03
N CYS A 300 2.18 23.82 -8.58
CA CYS A 300 2.81 23.47 -7.31
C CYS A 300 4.18 22.78 -7.46
N ARG A 301 4.72 22.65 -8.64
CA ARG A 301 6.07 22.12 -8.92
C ARG A 301 7.00 23.18 -9.43
#